data_ec36cb520f5686867aa7429768d6bb38
#
_entry.id   ec36cb520f5686867aa7429768d6bb38
#
_cell.length_a   1.000
_cell.length_b   1.000
_cell.length_c   1.000
_cell.angle_alpha   90.00
_cell.angle_beta   90.00
_cell.angle_gamma   90.00
#
_symmetry.space_group_name_H-M   'P 1'
#
loop_
_entity.id
_entity.type
_entity.pdbx_description
1 polymer ?
#
loop_
_entity_poly.entity_id
_entity_poly.type
_entity_poly.pdbx_seq_one_letter_code
_entity_poly.pdbx_strand_id
1 'polypeptide(L)'
;MKKTLLLFSLCASMLGFKAHAQEPYTLNLFDQAIYYGMYEATVNEPIPDGAIRHSNSSYAKKLTAEQLNSFGNQLTMTVTLHPLCDNYDRIGKVNLVLVPAGATSYGYNDANITRIEIGRFITPFMDMTVTDPDSVPYVYDVDNLTQLFHDTTVSSEYDFWVELEVYGYQGGPGQGGAAVEIPGCAGRNDVYMGSLEFESTTDSDIVQGQNYFTPLITNYELKKYAYPTNTDVEGETTKTVTFTLEEAVPNAKFYLITSNHGSNSGGEEYIRRWHYIYLDDEQVSSYRPGGVSCVPFFEYNTQPSCIYYDCSQNPSPPRPDTNSAWSWNNWCPGDKIPTRVIELGDLEAGEHSFKIDVPAAQFVGDQGYFPMSVYLQGYEETNLSTKKVDVVNFSIAPNPVTDVATITANGQEVRSVSLINTLGQTVWNGTTDKVNLSSLKSGVYMVNVAFANGQTATKKVVKN
;
A
#
# COMPACT_ATOMS: atom_id res chain seq x y z
N MET A 1 52.53 54.69 36.10
CA MET A 1 51.31 54.58 35.27
C MET A 1 51.25 53.15 34.75
N LYS A 2 50.46 52.25 35.40
CA LYS A 2 50.30 50.87 34.96
C LYS A 2 48.99 50.79 34.19
N LYS A 3 49.02 50.37 32.90
CA LYS A 3 47.86 50.13 32.07
C LYS A 3 47.43 48.68 32.29
N THR A 4 46.24 48.51 32.89
CA THR A 4 45.58 47.20 33.05
C THR A 4 44.81 46.88 31.77
N LEU A 5 45.17 45.77 31.11
CA LEU A 5 44.44 45.23 29.94
C LEU A 5 43.32 44.29 30.43
N LEU A 6 42.04 44.69 30.24
CA LEU A 6 40.92 43.82 30.48
C LEU A 6 40.72 42.93 29.26
N LEU A 7 40.91 41.62 29.43
CA LEU A 7 40.49 40.60 28.45
C LEU A 7 39.01 40.28 28.69
N PHE A 8 38.15 40.67 27.73
CA PHE A 8 36.76 40.15 27.66
C PHE A 8 36.80 38.78 27.00
N SER A 9 36.55 37.74 27.78
CA SER A 9 36.29 36.39 27.27
C SER A 9 34.82 36.28 26.86
N LEU A 10 34.60 36.26 25.53
CA LEU A 10 33.27 36.04 24.95
C LEU A 10 33.00 34.53 24.96
N CYS A 11 32.30 34.00 26.00
CA CYS A 11 31.75 32.66 25.96
C CYS A 11 30.57 32.63 24.98
N ALA A 12 30.80 32.21 23.76
CA ALA A 12 29.71 31.81 22.86
C ALA A 12 29.12 30.49 23.37
N SER A 13 27.98 30.58 24.07
CA SER A 13 27.15 29.44 24.36
C SER A 13 26.52 28.95 23.05
N MET A 14 27.08 27.91 22.45
CA MET A 14 26.39 27.13 21.42
C MET A 14 25.17 26.50 22.09
N LEU A 15 24.00 27.11 21.98
CA LEU A 15 22.73 26.48 22.15
C LEU A 15 22.59 25.48 20.99
N GLY A 16 22.98 24.24 21.24
CA GLY A 16 22.61 23.14 20.37
C GLY A 16 21.09 23.00 20.39
N PHE A 17 20.44 23.49 19.35
CA PHE A 17 19.08 23.09 19.06
C PHE A 17 19.12 21.59 18.82
N LYS A 18 18.73 20.79 19.82
CA LYS A 18 18.27 19.43 19.59
C LYS A 18 17.00 19.61 18.78
N ALA A 19 17.02 19.25 17.51
CA ALA A 19 15.78 18.97 16.80
C ALA A 19 15.09 17.86 17.61
N HIS A 20 14.04 18.21 18.34
CA HIS A 20 13.12 17.21 18.87
C HIS A 20 12.45 16.62 17.64
N ALA A 21 12.68 15.33 17.38
CA ALA A 21 11.79 14.61 16.52
C ALA A 21 10.38 14.80 17.10
N GLN A 22 9.47 15.29 16.28
CA GLN A 22 8.08 15.42 16.70
C GLN A 22 7.58 14.01 17.00
N GLU A 23 6.97 13.81 18.19
CA GLU A 23 6.36 12.53 18.55
C GLU A 23 5.31 12.15 17.47
N PRO A 24 5.22 10.88 17.10
CA PRO A 24 4.21 10.43 16.17
C PRO A 24 2.81 10.82 16.63
N TYR A 25 1.98 11.32 15.70
CA TYR A 25 0.57 11.56 15.97
C TYR A 25 -0.23 10.31 15.63
N THR A 26 -1.00 9.80 16.59
CA THR A 26 -1.86 8.62 16.40
C THR A 26 -3.33 9.02 16.50
N LEU A 27 -4.13 8.62 15.52
CA LEU A 27 -5.57 8.84 15.47
C LEU A 27 -6.30 7.49 15.35
N ASN A 28 -6.94 7.05 16.43
CA ASN A 28 -7.89 5.94 16.41
C ASN A 28 -9.24 6.44 15.88
N LEU A 29 -9.50 6.25 14.60
CA LEU A 29 -10.71 6.75 13.95
C LEU A 29 -11.91 5.83 14.25
N PHE A 30 -11.74 4.52 14.12
CA PHE A 30 -12.67 3.51 14.56
C PHE A 30 -11.99 2.59 15.56
N ASP A 31 -12.66 2.32 16.67
CA ASP A 31 -12.20 1.39 17.69
C ASP A 31 -13.25 0.31 17.88
N GLN A 32 -12.93 -0.89 17.45
CA GLN A 32 -13.73 -2.11 17.58
C GLN A 32 -15.20 -1.95 17.13
N ALA A 33 -15.43 -1.27 16.01
CA ALA A 33 -16.76 -1.10 15.44
C ALA A 33 -17.30 -2.46 14.96
N ILE A 34 -18.54 -2.80 15.36
CA ILE A 34 -19.16 -4.07 15.01
C ILE A 34 -19.87 -3.97 13.67
N TYR A 35 -19.54 -4.89 12.74
CA TYR A 35 -20.15 -5.05 11.43
C TYR A 35 -21.09 -6.23 11.44
N TYR A 36 -22.16 -6.15 10.63
CA TYR A 36 -23.24 -7.14 10.61
C TYR A 36 -23.42 -7.74 9.21
N GLY A 37 -24.13 -8.87 9.14
CA GLY A 37 -24.36 -9.59 7.90
C GLY A 37 -24.92 -8.70 6.78
N MET A 38 -24.25 -8.69 5.63
CA MET A 38 -24.52 -7.76 4.52
C MET A 38 -25.87 -8.01 3.82
N TYR A 39 -26.45 -9.19 3.97
CA TYR A 39 -27.74 -9.53 3.37
C TYR A 39 -28.92 -9.34 4.33
N GLU A 40 -28.64 -8.98 5.58
CA GLU A 40 -29.69 -8.75 6.58
C GLU A 40 -30.25 -7.33 6.50
N ALA A 41 -31.45 -7.13 7.05
CA ALA A 41 -31.97 -5.78 7.23
C ALA A 41 -30.99 -4.94 8.07
N THR A 42 -30.88 -3.66 7.74
CA THR A 42 -30.00 -2.75 8.51
C THR A 42 -30.38 -2.76 9.98
N VAL A 43 -29.40 -3.08 10.83
CA VAL A 43 -29.60 -3.19 12.27
C VAL A 43 -29.75 -1.81 12.92
N ASN A 44 -30.42 -1.78 14.08
CA ASN A 44 -30.59 -0.57 14.90
C ASN A 44 -29.62 -0.51 16.10
N GLU A 45 -28.59 -1.37 16.07
CA GLU A 45 -27.57 -1.40 17.12
C GLU A 45 -26.80 -0.07 17.18
N PRO A 46 -26.23 0.31 18.33
CA PRO A 46 -25.40 1.51 18.44
C PRO A 46 -24.30 1.57 17.40
N ILE A 47 -23.98 2.77 16.98
CA ILE A 47 -22.85 3.07 16.09
C ILE A 47 -21.72 3.73 16.86
N PRO A 48 -20.47 3.67 16.39
CA PRO A 48 -19.37 4.42 16.98
C PRO A 48 -19.67 5.91 17.06
N ASP A 49 -19.23 6.57 18.13
CA ASP A 49 -19.47 7.99 18.36
C ASP A 49 -18.96 8.84 17.19
N GLY A 50 -19.81 9.74 16.70
CA GLY A 50 -19.50 10.64 15.58
C GLY A 50 -19.46 9.96 14.20
N ALA A 51 -19.83 8.67 14.11
CA ALA A 51 -19.95 7.96 12.85
C ALA A 51 -21.37 8.06 12.26
N ILE A 52 -21.50 7.77 10.98
CA ILE A 52 -22.75 7.45 10.30
C ILE A 52 -22.70 6.00 9.80
N ARG A 53 -23.84 5.33 9.80
CA ARG A 53 -24.00 3.98 9.23
C ARG A 53 -24.66 4.10 7.88
N HIS A 54 -23.97 3.65 6.82
CA HIS A 54 -24.58 3.54 5.49
C HIS A 54 -25.29 2.20 5.29
N SER A 55 -24.71 1.13 5.83
CA SER A 55 -25.26 -0.24 5.81
C SER A 55 -24.68 -1.04 6.98
N ASN A 56 -25.07 -2.30 7.08
CA ASN A 56 -24.50 -3.25 8.03
C ASN A 56 -22.98 -3.42 7.87
N SER A 57 -22.47 -3.16 6.67
CA SER A 57 -21.06 -3.35 6.30
C SER A 57 -20.28 -2.05 6.14
N SER A 58 -20.88 -0.87 6.37
CA SER A 58 -20.23 0.40 6.07
C SER A 58 -20.51 1.47 7.10
N TYR A 59 -19.47 1.99 7.69
CA TYR A 59 -19.48 3.16 8.56
C TYR A 59 -18.56 4.25 8.02
N ALA A 60 -18.96 5.51 8.24
CA ALA A 60 -18.14 6.67 7.88
C ALA A 60 -17.96 7.60 9.06
N LYS A 61 -16.80 8.24 9.14
CA LYS A 61 -16.47 9.23 10.17
C LYS A 61 -15.71 10.40 9.57
N LYS A 62 -16.12 11.62 9.96
CA LYS A 62 -15.49 12.86 9.51
C LYS A 62 -14.16 13.08 10.20
N LEU A 63 -13.14 13.47 9.45
CA LEU A 63 -11.90 14.00 9.99
C LEU A 63 -12.10 15.48 10.37
N THR A 64 -11.72 15.85 11.57
CA THR A 64 -11.80 17.25 12.02
C THR A 64 -10.62 18.06 11.49
N ALA A 65 -10.77 19.38 11.42
CA ALA A 65 -9.67 20.26 11.03
C ALA A 65 -8.45 20.14 11.96
N GLU A 66 -8.66 19.88 13.25
CA GLU A 66 -7.59 19.64 14.22
C GLU A 66 -6.81 18.35 13.89
N GLN A 67 -7.54 17.27 13.57
CA GLN A 67 -6.92 15.99 13.17
C GLN A 67 -6.13 16.13 11.88
N LEU A 68 -6.70 16.80 10.86
CA LEU A 68 -6.01 17.04 9.59
C LEU A 68 -4.73 17.86 9.77
N ASN A 69 -4.77 18.90 10.60
CA ASN A 69 -3.61 19.74 10.92
C ASN A 69 -2.54 19.02 11.77
N SER A 70 -2.90 17.90 12.42
CA SER A 70 -1.98 17.11 13.23
C SER A 70 -1.21 16.06 12.42
N PHE A 71 -1.64 15.76 11.21
CA PHE A 71 -0.88 14.90 10.33
C PHE A 71 0.38 15.62 9.83
N GLY A 72 1.48 14.85 9.75
CA GLY A 72 2.74 15.26 9.12
C GLY A 72 2.71 14.98 7.61
N ASN A 73 3.88 14.65 7.07
CA ASN A 73 4.05 14.31 5.65
C ASN A 73 4.30 12.81 5.39
N GLN A 74 4.27 12.00 6.45
CA GLN A 74 4.25 10.53 6.39
C GLN A 74 3.01 10.02 7.11
N LEU A 75 2.34 9.03 6.54
CA LEU A 75 1.07 8.54 7.06
C LEU A 75 0.92 7.03 6.82
N THR A 76 0.83 6.29 7.91
CA THR A 76 0.48 4.87 7.90
C THR A 76 -0.97 4.70 8.33
N MET A 77 -1.73 3.92 7.58
CA MET A 77 -3.09 3.53 7.90
C MET A 77 -3.12 2.04 8.25
N THR A 78 -3.64 1.69 9.42
CA THR A 78 -3.80 0.30 9.87
C THR A 78 -5.26 -0.02 10.08
N VAL A 79 -5.76 -1.05 9.40
CA VAL A 79 -7.05 -1.69 9.71
C VAL A 79 -6.77 -2.94 10.50
N THR A 80 -7.44 -3.12 11.64
CA THR A 80 -7.36 -4.35 12.43
C THR A 80 -8.75 -4.97 12.52
N LEU A 81 -8.86 -6.24 12.10
CA LEU A 81 -10.12 -6.98 12.19
C LEU A 81 -10.01 -8.11 13.20
N HIS A 82 -11.07 -8.27 14.00
CA HIS A 82 -11.33 -9.45 14.82
C HIS A 82 -12.52 -10.22 14.21
N PRO A 83 -12.44 -11.55 14.13
CA PRO A 83 -13.56 -12.36 13.67
C PRO A 83 -14.68 -12.35 14.70
N LEU A 84 -15.93 -12.31 14.22
CA LEU A 84 -17.10 -12.64 14.99
C LEU A 84 -17.79 -13.82 14.29
N CYS A 85 -19.02 -13.67 13.84
CA CYS A 85 -19.76 -14.77 13.21
C CYS A 85 -19.66 -14.76 11.68
N ASP A 86 -18.48 -14.49 11.12
CA ASP A 86 -18.10 -14.86 9.76
C ASP A 86 -16.69 -15.48 9.80
N ASN A 87 -16.52 -16.60 9.14
CA ASN A 87 -15.30 -17.38 9.10
C ASN A 87 -14.78 -17.55 7.67
N TYR A 88 -15.12 -16.62 6.76
CA TYR A 88 -14.84 -16.72 5.34
C TYR A 88 -13.99 -15.55 4.84
N ASP A 89 -13.37 -15.74 3.67
CA ASP A 89 -12.65 -14.67 2.97
C ASP A 89 -13.65 -13.67 2.37
N ARG A 90 -13.55 -12.43 2.79
CA ARG A 90 -14.41 -11.33 2.36
C ARG A 90 -13.55 -10.14 1.89
N ILE A 91 -14.13 -9.31 1.06
CA ILE A 91 -13.53 -8.04 0.68
C ILE A 91 -13.82 -7.02 1.79
N GLY A 92 -12.77 -6.32 2.22
CA GLY A 92 -12.92 -5.09 2.99
C GLY A 92 -12.24 -3.94 2.29
N LYS A 93 -12.68 -2.71 2.57
CA LYS A 93 -12.21 -1.49 1.91
C LYS A 93 -12.11 -0.33 2.87
N VAL A 94 -11.21 0.57 2.58
CA VAL A 94 -11.17 1.90 3.17
C VAL A 94 -11.31 2.92 2.05
N ASN A 95 -12.28 3.83 2.19
CA ASN A 95 -12.46 4.93 1.26
C ASN A 95 -12.24 6.26 1.97
N LEU A 96 -11.58 7.19 1.30
CA LEU A 96 -11.63 8.61 1.60
C LEU A 96 -12.80 9.20 0.80
N VAL A 97 -13.64 9.99 1.45
CA VAL A 97 -14.80 10.61 0.81
C VAL A 97 -14.75 12.12 0.98
N LEU A 98 -14.76 12.83 -0.14
CA LEU A 98 -14.88 14.27 -0.20
C LEU A 98 -16.37 14.61 -0.21
N VAL A 99 -16.83 15.25 0.85
CA VAL A 99 -18.23 15.66 1.07
C VAL A 99 -18.28 17.19 1.09
N PRO A 100 -19.23 17.85 0.44
CA PRO A 100 -19.30 19.32 0.44
C PRO A 100 -19.18 19.91 1.84
N ALA A 101 -18.34 20.93 1.97
CA ALA A 101 -17.96 21.52 3.27
C ALA A 101 -19.18 21.95 4.09
N GLY A 102 -19.15 21.64 5.38
CA GLY A 102 -20.21 21.95 6.34
C GLY A 102 -21.35 20.92 6.41
N ALA A 103 -21.32 19.87 5.60
CA ALA A 103 -22.27 18.78 5.73
C ALA A 103 -22.04 18.00 7.04
N THR A 104 -23.13 17.64 7.71
CA THR A 104 -23.10 16.85 8.96
C THR A 104 -23.31 15.37 8.72
N SER A 105 -23.74 14.99 7.51
CA SER A 105 -23.92 13.61 7.04
C SER A 105 -24.05 13.61 5.53
N TYR A 106 -23.98 12.44 4.92
CA TYR A 106 -24.25 12.20 3.50
C TYR A 106 -24.83 10.81 3.27
N GLY A 107 -25.53 10.62 2.16
CA GLY A 107 -26.00 9.32 1.71
C GLY A 107 -24.95 8.58 0.91
N TYR A 108 -24.88 7.25 1.03
CA TYR A 108 -23.88 6.44 0.33
C TYR A 108 -23.84 6.68 -1.19
N ASN A 109 -25.01 6.94 -1.80
CA ASN A 109 -25.17 7.15 -3.26
C ASN A 109 -25.42 8.61 -3.62
N ASP A 110 -25.10 9.55 -2.76
CA ASP A 110 -25.25 10.98 -3.08
C ASP A 110 -24.36 11.36 -4.27
N ALA A 111 -24.93 12.10 -5.22
CA ALA A 111 -24.24 12.43 -6.47
C ALA A 111 -23.18 13.55 -6.30
N ASN A 112 -23.19 14.25 -5.17
CA ASN A 112 -22.31 15.38 -4.87
C ASN A 112 -21.12 15.01 -3.99
N ILE A 113 -20.88 13.73 -3.76
CA ILE A 113 -19.70 13.25 -3.05
C ILE A 113 -18.70 12.63 -4.04
N THR A 114 -17.44 12.66 -3.68
CA THR A 114 -16.38 11.95 -4.40
C THR A 114 -15.77 10.91 -3.48
N ARG A 115 -15.87 9.65 -3.86
CA ARG A 115 -15.29 8.53 -3.11
C ARG A 115 -14.00 8.06 -3.77
N ILE A 116 -12.97 7.80 -2.96
CA ILE A 116 -11.65 7.39 -3.40
C ILE A 116 -11.26 6.19 -2.53
N GLU A 117 -11.04 5.04 -3.15
CA GLU A 117 -10.56 3.86 -2.43
C GLU A 117 -9.08 4.02 -2.11
N ILE A 118 -8.73 3.96 -0.83
CA ILE A 118 -7.36 4.15 -0.32
C ILE A 118 -6.77 2.87 0.28
N GLY A 119 -7.56 1.81 0.38
CA GLY A 119 -7.11 0.50 0.83
C GLY A 119 -8.16 -0.58 0.56
N ARG A 120 -7.70 -1.78 0.22
CA ARG A 120 -8.52 -2.99 0.07
C ARG A 120 -7.80 -4.16 0.70
N PHE A 121 -8.56 -5.05 1.33
CA PHE A 121 -8.03 -6.25 1.96
C PHE A 121 -8.98 -7.43 1.79
N ILE A 122 -8.46 -8.63 2.03
CA ILE A 122 -9.24 -9.88 2.06
C ILE A 122 -9.18 -10.44 3.47
N THR A 123 -10.34 -10.69 4.08
CA THR A 123 -10.37 -11.30 5.41
C THR A 123 -9.85 -12.74 5.34
N PRO A 124 -9.16 -13.22 6.39
CA PRO A 124 -8.76 -14.62 6.45
C PRO A 124 -9.91 -15.53 6.89
N PHE A 125 -9.73 -16.83 6.75
CA PHE A 125 -10.58 -17.83 7.37
C PHE A 125 -10.29 -17.91 8.87
N MET A 126 -10.93 -17.04 9.66
CA MET A 126 -10.73 -16.97 11.11
C MET A 126 -11.90 -17.59 11.88
N ASP A 127 -11.57 -18.23 12.96
CA ASP A 127 -12.53 -18.75 13.93
C ASP A 127 -12.48 -17.89 15.20
N MET A 128 -13.59 -17.24 15.57
CA MET A 128 -13.69 -16.37 16.74
C MET A 128 -13.40 -17.07 18.08
N THR A 129 -13.38 -18.40 18.12
CA THR A 129 -13.05 -19.17 19.31
C THR A 129 -11.55 -19.36 19.49
N VAL A 130 -10.72 -19.01 18.49
CA VAL A 130 -9.27 -18.98 18.56
C VAL A 130 -8.82 -17.59 19.01
N THR A 131 -7.96 -17.53 20.01
CA THR A 131 -7.56 -16.30 20.67
C THR A 131 -6.08 -15.91 20.45
N ASP A 132 -5.35 -16.69 19.67
CA ASP A 132 -3.94 -16.42 19.34
C ASP A 132 -3.62 -16.98 17.93
N PRO A 133 -3.60 -16.11 16.89
CA PRO A 133 -4.03 -14.71 16.92
C PRO A 133 -5.55 -14.55 16.99
N ASP A 134 -6.01 -13.47 17.61
CA ASP A 134 -7.43 -13.08 17.69
C ASP A 134 -7.82 -12.00 16.68
N SER A 135 -6.86 -11.52 15.89
CA SER A 135 -7.02 -10.40 14.97
C SER A 135 -6.04 -10.46 13.81
N VAL A 136 -6.34 -9.72 12.75
CA VAL A 136 -5.49 -9.55 11.58
C VAL A 136 -5.29 -8.06 11.27
N PRO A 137 -4.03 -7.57 11.18
CA PRO A 137 -3.72 -6.21 10.78
C PRO A 137 -3.50 -6.09 9.27
N TYR A 138 -3.96 -4.98 8.68
CA TYR A 138 -3.69 -4.58 7.29
C TYR A 138 -3.07 -3.19 7.30
N VAL A 139 -1.79 -3.12 6.97
CA VAL A 139 -0.99 -1.88 7.08
C VAL A 139 -0.74 -1.29 5.70
N TYR A 140 -1.07 -0.01 5.51
CA TYR A 140 -0.92 0.73 4.26
C TYR A 140 -0.04 1.95 4.47
N ASP A 141 0.87 2.17 3.55
CA ASP A 141 1.53 3.46 3.38
C ASP A 141 0.64 4.34 2.50
N VAL A 142 0.22 5.48 3.06
CA VAL A 142 -0.69 6.43 2.41
C VAL A 142 -0.16 7.86 2.52
N ASP A 143 1.17 8.02 2.50
CA ASP A 143 1.86 9.31 2.59
C ASP A 143 1.32 10.34 1.60
N ASN A 144 0.97 9.89 0.39
CA ASN A 144 0.42 10.73 -0.66
C ASN A 144 -0.88 11.46 -0.25
N LEU A 145 -1.67 10.90 0.67
CA LEU A 145 -2.90 11.54 1.15
C LEU A 145 -2.61 12.79 2.00
N THR A 146 -1.44 12.90 2.62
CA THR A 146 -1.06 14.09 3.39
C THR A 146 -1.03 15.34 2.52
N GLN A 147 -0.63 15.19 1.25
CA GLN A 147 -0.68 16.27 0.25
C GLN A 147 -2.10 16.78 0.04
N LEU A 148 -3.08 15.85 -0.05
CA LEU A 148 -4.49 16.18 -0.22
C LEU A 148 -5.08 16.77 1.07
N PHE A 149 -4.72 16.24 2.23
CA PHE A 149 -5.21 16.74 3.53
C PHE A 149 -4.73 18.15 3.84
N HIS A 150 -3.56 18.54 3.36
CA HIS A 150 -2.99 19.89 3.54
C HIS A 150 -3.37 20.84 2.39
N ASP A 151 -4.07 20.35 1.36
CA ASP A 151 -4.55 21.20 0.26
C ASP A 151 -5.69 22.10 0.74
N THR A 152 -5.38 23.40 0.90
CA THR A 152 -6.35 24.39 1.38
C THR A 152 -7.45 24.70 0.38
N THR A 153 -7.22 24.47 -0.91
CA THR A 153 -8.23 24.63 -1.97
C THR A 153 -9.28 23.55 -1.81
N VAL A 154 -8.86 22.28 -1.72
CA VAL A 154 -9.77 21.15 -1.52
C VAL A 154 -10.50 21.25 -0.19
N SER A 155 -9.80 21.54 0.92
CA SER A 155 -10.40 21.62 2.25
C SER A 155 -11.32 22.83 2.44
N SER A 156 -11.27 23.84 1.57
CA SER A 156 -12.25 24.95 1.55
C SER A 156 -13.60 24.55 0.94
N GLU A 157 -13.60 23.54 0.05
CA GLU A 157 -14.78 23.10 -0.67
C GLU A 157 -15.38 21.81 -0.10
N TYR A 158 -14.53 20.94 0.48
CA TYR A 158 -14.90 19.61 0.95
C TYR A 158 -14.42 19.34 2.38
N ASP A 159 -15.26 18.61 3.11
CA ASP A 159 -14.89 17.90 4.34
C ASP A 159 -14.41 16.49 3.97
N PHE A 160 -13.37 16.02 4.64
CA PHE A 160 -12.85 14.68 4.47
C PHE A 160 -13.53 13.69 5.44
N TRP A 161 -14.10 12.63 4.88
CA TRP A 161 -14.67 11.51 5.63
C TRP A 161 -13.92 10.23 5.28
N VAL A 162 -13.80 9.34 6.23
CA VAL A 162 -13.20 8.02 6.01
C VAL A 162 -14.28 6.97 6.22
N GLU A 163 -14.51 6.14 5.22
CA GLU A 163 -15.38 4.96 5.30
C GLU A 163 -14.52 3.71 5.53
N LEU A 164 -14.92 2.90 6.51
CA LEU A 164 -14.44 1.53 6.67
C LEU A 164 -15.59 0.59 6.30
N GLU A 165 -15.37 -0.20 5.25
CA GLU A 165 -16.31 -1.20 4.76
C GLU A 165 -15.77 -2.60 5.03
N VAL A 166 -16.55 -3.40 5.75
CA VAL A 166 -16.23 -4.80 6.06
C VAL A 166 -17.44 -5.65 5.68
N TYR A 167 -17.36 -6.30 4.54
CA TYR A 167 -18.42 -7.21 4.11
C TYR A 167 -18.34 -8.52 4.91
N GLY A 168 -19.48 -9.09 5.24
CA GLY A 168 -19.56 -10.34 5.98
C GLY A 168 -20.90 -11.01 5.82
N TYR A 169 -20.92 -12.31 6.02
CA TYR A 169 -22.12 -13.14 5.97
C TYR A 169 -21.97 -14.35 6.90
N GLN A 170 -22.81 -14.42 7.90
CA GLN A 170 -22.74 -15.44 8.92
C GLN A 170 -23.17 -16.86 8.44
N GLY A 171 -23.79 -16.96 7.28
CA GLY A 171 -24.41 -18.20 6.82
C GLY A 171 -25.73 -18.49 7.52
N GLY A 172 -26.18 -19.72 7.43
CA GLY A 172 -27.44 -20.15 8.06
C GLY A 172 -27.76 -21.62 7.83
N PRO A 173 -28.89 -22.11 8.40
CA PRO A 173 -29.31 -23.49 8.22
C PRO A 173 -29.41 -23.87 6.74
N GLY A 174 -28.68 -24.91 6.34
CA GLY A 174 -28.64 -25.42 4.97
C GLY A 174 -27.76 -24.64 4.00
N GLN A 175 -27.06 -23.57 4.46
CA GLN A 175 -26.14 -22.76 3.66
C GLN A 175 -24.69 -22.89 4.12
N GLY A 176 -24.46 -23.44 5.31
CA GLY A 176 -23.11 -23.45 5.92
C GLY A 176 -22.74 -22.12 6.52
N GLY A 177 -21.44 -21.92 6.81
CA GLY A 177 -20.88 -20.72 7.41
C GLY A 177 -20.88 -20.70 8.94
N ALA A 178 -20.38 -19.64 9.53
CA ALA A 178 -20.12 -19.54 10.97
C ALA A 178 -21.34 -19.81 11.86
N ALA A 179 -22.56 -19.44 11.42
CA ALA A 179 -23.79 -19.69 12.17
C ALA A 179 -24.06 -21.20 12.43
N VAL A 180 -23.46 -22.09 11.62
CA VAL A 180 -23.60 -23.54 11.72
C VAL A 180 -22.30 -24.19 12.21
N GLU A 181 -21.17 -23.64 11.83
CA GLU A 181 -19.84 -24.25 12.00
C GLU A 181 -19.15 -23.81 13.29
N ILE A 182 -19.43 -22.57 13.77
CA ILE A 182 -18.74 -22.00 14.93
C ILE A 182 -19.68 -22.01 16.15
N PRO A 183 -19.25 -22.66 17.28
CA PRO A 183 -20.00 -22.63 18.52
C PRO A 183 -20.29 -21.19 18.98
N GLY A 184 -21.54 -20.90 19.29
CA GLY A 184 -21.99 -19.59 19.77
C GLY A 184 -22.42 -18.60 18.69
N CYS A 185 -22.33 -18.95 17.39
CA CYS A 185 -22.77 -18.09 16.29
C CYS A 185 -24.20 -18.31 15.83
N ALA A 186 -24.86 -19.40 16.27
CA ALA A 186 -26.24 -19.67 15.89
C ALA A 186 -27.18 -18.51 16.29
N GLY A 187 -27.85 -17.91 15.30
CA GLY A 187 -28.80 -16.81 15.48
C GLY A 187 -28.16 -15.41 15.67
N ARG A 188 -26.85 -15.31 15.58
CA ARG A 188 -26.14 -14.02 15.55
C ARG A 188 -25.98 -13.55 14.11
N ASN A 189 -25.86 -12.23 13.93
CA ASN A 189 -25.60 -11.59 12.64
C ASN A 189 -24.43 -10.61 12.65
N ASP A 190 -23.72 -10.46 13.78
CA ASP A 190 -22.49 -9.73 13.89
C ASP A 190 -21.33 -10.55 13.29
N VAL A 191 -20.62 -10.00 12.35
CA VAL A 191 -19.67 -10.75 11.49
C VAL A 191 -18.22 -10.44 11.78
N TYR A 192 -17.89 -9.17 11.99
CA TYR A 192 -16.54 -8.70 12.30
C TYR A 192 -16.57 -7.54 13.28
N MET A 193 -15.47 -7.34 13.95
CA MET A 193 -15.18 -6.15 14.73
C MET A 193 -13.94 -5.48 14.12
N GLY A 194 -14.08 -4.21 13.71
CA GLY A 194 -13.06 -3.50 12.95
C GLY A 194 -12.58 -2.23 13.62
N SER A 195 -11.27 -2.02 13.59
CA SER A 195 -10.61 -0.78 14.01
C SER A 195 -9.86 -0.16 12.83
N LEU A 196 -9.75 1.19 12.82
CA LEU A 196 -8.94 1.92 11.85
C LEU A 196 -8.16 3.00 12.57
N GLU A 197 -6.85 2.93 12.43
CA GLU A 197 -5.89 3.84 13.02
C GLU A 197 -5.03 4.51 11.95
N PHE A 198 -4.73 5.79 12.16
CA PHE A 198 -3.70 6.51 11.43
C PHE A 198 -2.54 6.83 12.37
N GLU A 199 -1.32 6.53 11.93
CA GLU A 199 -0.08 6.97 12.57
C GLU A 199 0.68 7.88 11.61
N SER A 200 1.02 9.08 12.07
CA SER A 200 1.67 10.09 11.24
C SER A 200 2.92 10.64 11.88
N THR A 201 3.94 10.83 11.04
CA THR A 201 5.21 11.47 11.40
C THR A 201 5.55 12.58 10.42
N THR A 202 6.52 13.41 10.78
CA THR A 202 7.04 14.47 9.91
C THR A 202 8.51 14.21 9.59
N ASP A 203 8.81 14.04 8.31
CA ASP A 203 10.18 14.11 7.79
C ASP A 203 10.49 15.55 7.38
N SER A 204 11.38 16.21 8.11
CA SER A 204 11.77 17.60 7.86
C SER A 204 12.53 17.81 6.55
N ASP A 205 13.02 16.73 5.94
CA ASP A 205 13.74 16.79 4.67
C ASP A 205 12.79 16.80 3.46
N ILE A 206 11.50 16.56 3.68
CA ILE A 206 10.44 16.60 2.67
C ILE A 206 9.69 17.91 2.77
N VAL A 207 9.74 18.72 1.72
CA VAL A 207 8.92 19.92 1.57
C VAL A 207 7.81 19.62 0.59
N GLN A 208 6.57 19.65 1.07
CA GLN A 208 5.39 19.45 0.26
C GLN A 208 5.08 20.72 -0.56
N GLY A 209 4.84 20.54 -1.85
CA GLY A 209 4.45 21.61 -2.76
C GLY A 209 2.96 21.56 -3.12
N GLN A 210 2.63 22.08 -4.29
CA GLN A 210 1.25 22.05 -4.78
C GLN A 210 0.82 20.61 -5.07
N ASN A 211 -0.40 20.26 -4.67
CA ASN A 211 -1.02 18.96 -4.92
C ASN A 211 -2.02 19.09 -6.07
N TYR A 212 -2.01 18.09 -6.94
CA TYR A 212 -2.96 17.91 -8.05
C TYR A 212 -3.64 16.57 -7.86
N PHE A 213 -4.95 16.56 -7.80
CA PHE A 213 -5.71 15.35 -7.50
C PHE A 213 -6.93 15.22 -8.41
N THR A 214 -7.05 14.09 -9.09
CA THR A 214 -8.16 13.81 -10.00
C THR A 214 -8.68 12.39 -9.76
N PRO A 215 -9.85 12.22 -9.11
CA PRO A 215 -10.51 10.92 -9.02
C PRO A 215 -10.99 10.50 -10.40
N LEU A 216 -10.74 9.26 -10.79
CA LEU A 216 -11.12 8.75 -12.10
C LEU A 216 -12.30 7.78 -12.02
N ILE A 217 -12.15 6.70 -11.25
CA ILE A 217 -13.20 5.70 -11.07
C ILE A 217 -13.02 4.99 -9.74
N THR A 218 -14.12 4.64 -9.07
CA THR A 218 -14.11 3.95 -7.78
C THR A 218 -15.11 2.80 -7.79
N ASN A 219 -14.69 1.63 -7.30
CA ASN A 219 -15.51 0.43 -7.16
C ASN A 219 -16.19 -0.02 -8.47
N TYR A 220 -15.53 0.15 -9.61
CA TYR A 220 -16.04 -0.29 -10.89
C TYR A 220 -15.85 -1.80 -11.05
N GLU A 221 -16.91 -2.51 -11.42
CA GLU A 221 -16.85 -3.95 -11.66
C GLU A 221 -16.44 -4.23 -13.11
N LEU A 222 -15.13 -4.31 -13.37
CA LEU A 222 -14.61 -4.65 -14.69
C LEU A 222 -14.86 -6.13 -14.99
N LYS A 223 -15.53 -6.43 -16.11
CA LYS A 223 -15.79 -7.76 -16.63
C LYS A 223 -16.18 -7.67 -18.12
N LYS A 224 -16.14 -8.79 -18.84
CA LYS A 224 -16.44 -8.80 -20.29
C LYS A 224 -17.93 -8.92 -20.63
N TYR A 225 -18.79 -9.14 -19.66
CA TYR A 225 -20.23 -9.30 -19.79
C TYR A 225 -20.97 -8.12 -19.12
N ALA A 226 -22.33 -8.11 -19.18
CA ALA A 226 -23.16 -7.00 -18.71
C ALA A 226 -22.85 -5.65 -19.40
N TYR A 227 -22.53 -5.72 -20.69
CA TYR A 227 -22.37 -4.54 -21.54
C TYR A 227 -23.69 -3.72 -21.62
N PRO A 228 -23.66 -2.39 -21.63
CA PRO A 228 -22.48 -1.51 -21.69
C PRO A 228 -21.97 -1.05 -20.30
N THR A 229 -22.43 -1.61 -19.22
CA THR A 229 -22.18 -1.08 -17.86
C THR A 229 -20.84 -1.49 -17.26
N ASN A 230 -20.28 -2.64 -17.67
CA ASN A 230 -19.11 -3.23 -17.03
C ASN A 230 -17.90 -3.44 -17.95
N THR A 231 -18.00 -3.01 -19.20
CA THR A 231 -16.92 -3.03 -20.19
C THR A 231 -17.22 -2.03 -21.30
N ASP A 232 -16.20 -1.57 -22.01
CA ASP A 232 -16.40 -0.67 -23.17
C ASP A 232 -16.80 -1.43 -24.44
N VAL A 233 -16.40 -2.72 -24.54
CA VAL A 233 -16.69 -3.59 -25.68
C VAL A 233 -17.21 -4.93 -25.18
N GLU A 234 -18.36 -5.36 -25.67
CA GLU A 234 -18.94 -6.66 -25.30
C GLU A 234 -17.99 -7.81 -25.65
N GLY A 235 -17.75 -8.69 -24.69
CA GLY A 235 -16.85 -9.83 -24.82
C GLY A 235 -15.37 -9.51 -24.52
N GLU A 236 -15.02 -8.25 -24.35
CA GLU A 236 -13.67 -7.80 -23.97
C GLU A 236 -13.64 -7.28 -22.53
N THR A 237 -12.53 -7.46 -21.82
CA THR A 237 -12.34 -6.96 -20.44
C THR A 237 -11.52 -5.70 -20.50
N THR A 238 -12.14 -4.61 -20.94
CA THR A 238 -11.49 -3.31 -21.15
C THR A 238 -12.35 -2.16 -20.63
N LYS A 239 -11.67 -1.16 -20.03
CA LYS A 239 -12.31 0.08 -19.58
C LYS A 239 -11.40 1.27 -19.81
N THR A 240 -11.96 2.29 -20.49
CA THR A 240 -11.33 3.60 -20.68
C THR A 240 -12.09 4.65 -19.88
N VAL A 241 -11.34 5.56 -19.27
CA VAL A 241 -11.86 6.75 -18.57
C VAL A 241 -11.13 7.96 -19.10
N THR A 242 -11.84 8.90 -19.72
CA THR A 242 -11.29 10.19 -20.13
C THR A 242 -11.39 11.20 -18.99
N PHE A 243 -10.39 12.05 -18.86
CA PHE A 243 -10.34 13.11 -17.87
C PHE A 243 -9.63 14.34 -18.43
N THR A 244 -9.88 15.50 -17.85
CA THR A 244 -9.25 16.76 -18.29
C THR A 244 -8.41 17.31 -17.16
N LEU A 245 -7.17 17.68 -17.46
CA LEU A 245 -6.28 18.42 -16.58
C LEU A 245 -6.37 19.91 -16.96
N GLU A 246 -6.81 20.75 -16.02
CA GLU A 246 -6.92 22.20 -16.22
C GLU A 246 -5.54 22.88 -16.29
N GLU A 247 -4.53 22.26 -15.70
CA GLU A 247 -3.15 22.72 -15.70
C GLU A 247 -2.18 21.53 -15.78
N ALA A 248 -0.91 21.80 -16.05
CA ALA A 248 0.11 20.75 -16.07
C ALA A 248 0.31 20.15 -14.68
N VAL A 249 0.47 18.84 -14.61
CA VAL A 249 0.60 18.07 -13.37
C VAL A 249 2.00 17.48 -13.26
N PRO A 250 2.85 17.96 -12.36
CA PRO A 250 4.18 17.42 -12.16
C PRO A 250 4.15 16.06 -11.44
N ASN A 251 5.10 15.20 -11.78
CA ASN A 251 5.27 13.88 -11.13
C ASN A 251 3.97 13.08 -11.01
N ALA A 252 3.14 13.13 -12.04
CA ALA A 252 1.83 12.46 -12.07
C ALA A 252 1.97 10.94 -11.91
N LYS A 253 1.02 10.36 -11.19
CA LYS A 253 0.96 8.92 -10.91
C LYS A 253 -0.47 8.44 -10.94
N PHE A 254 -0.70 7.24 -11.46
CA PHE A 254 -1.93 6.52 -11.16
C PHE A 254 -1.75 5.69 -9.88
N TYR A 255 -2.75 5.75 -9.02
CA TYR A 255 -2.93 4.89 -7.86
C TYR A 255 -4.07 3.93 -8.17
N LEU A 256 -3.72 2.67 -8.46
CA LEU A 256 -4.66 1.67 -8.98
C LEU A 256 -4.79 0.51 -7.99
N ILE A 257 -6.03 0.17 -7.64
CA ILE A 257 -6.38 -1.01 -6.85
C ILE A 257 -7.26 -1.91 -7.70
N THR A 258 -6.83 -3.16 -7.92
CA THR A 258 -7.62 -4.21 -8.57
C THR A 258 -7.45 -5.52 -7.85
N SER A 259 -8.51 -6.32 -7.79
CA SER A 259 -8.48 -7.71 -7.33
C SER A 259 -9.36 -8.59 -8.21
N ASN A 260 -9.01 -9.86 -8.35
CA ASN A 260 -9.70 -10.77 -9.25
C ASN A 260 -10.61 -11.69 -8.42
N HIS A 261 -11.90 -11.72 -8.74
CA HIS A 261 -12.90 -12.51 -8.04
C HIS A 261 -13.73 -13.37 -9.00
N GLY A 262 -14.13 -14.54 -8.53
CA GLY A 262 -14.89 -15.52 -9.28
C GLY A 262 -14.47 -16.94 -8.90
N SER A 263 -15.15 -17.51 -7.89
CA SER A 263 -14.76 -18.75 -7.22
C SER A 263 -15.21 -20.05 -7.91
N ASN A 264 -15.93 -19.97 -9.03
CA ASN A 264 -16.33 -21.16 -9.79
C ASN A 264 -15.11 -21.86 -10.41
N SER A 265 -15.26 -23.15 -10.76
CA SER A 265 -14.19 -23.95 -11.34
C SER A 265 -13.58 -23.27 -12.59
N GLY A 266 -12.28 -22.99 -12.56
CA GLY A 266 -11.60 -22.23 -13.61
C GLY A 266 -11.90 -20.73 -13.60
N GLY A 267 -12.48 -20.21 -12.51
CA GLY A 267 -12.83 -18.80 -12.36
C GLY A 267 -11.64 -17.88 -12.24
N GLU A 268 -11.88 -16.60 -12.46
CA GLU A 268 -10.82 -15.57 -12.55
C GLU A 268 -10.09 -15.33 -11.21
N GLU A 269 -10.65 -15.74 -10.08
CA GLU A 269 -10.00 -15.69 -8.77
C GLU A 269 -8.76 -16.56 -8.68
N TYR A 270 -8.78 -17.70 -9.36
CA TYR A 270 -7.71 -18.71 -9.31
C TYR A 270 -6.77 -18.64 -10.51
N ILE A 271 -7.05 -17.79 -11.50
CA ILE A 271 -6.27 -17.70 -12.72
C ILE A 271 -5.65 -16.31 -12.82
N ARG A 272 -4.31 -16.27 -12.81
CA ARG A 272 -3.57 -15.02 -12.92
C ARG A 272 -3.63 -14.50 -14.36
N ARG A 273 -4.07 -13.26 -14.54
CA ARG A 273 -4.15 -12.58 -15.83
C ARG A 273 -3.18 -11.42 -15.89
N TRP A 274 -2.61 -11.16 -17.07
CA TRP A 274 -1.92 -9.92 -17.33
C TRP A 274 -2.92 -8.78 -17.45
N HIS A 275 -2.65 -7.71 -16.71
CA HIS A 275 -3.36 -6.44 -16.78
C HIS A 275 -2.43 -5.44 -17.47
N TYR A 276 -2.92 -4.76 -18.47
CA TYR A 276 -2.19 -3.74 -19.23
C TYR A 276 -2.83 -2.39 -18.96
N ILE A 277 -1.99 -1.40 -18.62
CA ILE A 277 -2.42 -0.05 -18.26
C ILE A 277 -1.86 0.92 -19.28
N TYR A 278 -2.71 1.81 -19.74
CA TYR A 278 -2.39 2.79 -20.77
C TYR A 278 -2.73 4.19 -20.29
N LEU A 279 -1.94 5.17 -20.73
CA LEU A 279 -2.22 6.60 -20.72
C LEU A 279 -2.22 7.04 -22.19
N ASP A 280 -3.31 7.65 -22.65
CA ASP A 280 -3.45 8.17 -24.03
C ASP A 280 -3.09 7.12 -25.11
N ASP A 281 -3.59 5.89 -24.90
CA ASP A 281 -3.32 4.71 -25.70
C ASP A 281 -1.85 4.20 -25.69
N GLU A 282 -0.94 4.85 -25.00
CA GLU A 282 0.42 4.35 -24.78
C GLU A 282 0.47 3.48 -23.53
N GLN A 283 1.05 2.28 -23.64
CA GLN A 283 1.16 1.36 -22.51
C GLN A 283 2.21 1.88 -21.50
N VAL A 284 1.76 2.31 -20.32
CA VAL A 284 2.61 2.82 -19.25
C VAL A 284 2.97 1.76 -18.21
N SER A 285 2.17 0.68 -18.09
CA SER A 285 2.46 -0.39 -17.14
C SER A 285 1.82 -1.70 -17.55
N SER A 286 2.32 -2.79 -16.98
CA SER A 286 1.63 -4.08 -16.98
C SER A 286 1.99 -4.86 -15.73
N TYR A 287 1.04 -5.65 -15.23
CA TYR A 287 1.26 -6.48 -14.06
C TYR A 287 0.41 -7.75 -14.12
N ARG A 288 0.80 -8.72 -13.32
CA ARG A 288 0.08 -9.98 -13.15
C ARG A 288 -0.11 -10.22 -11.65
N PRO A 289 -1.33 -10.08 -11.09
CA PRO A 289 -1.57 -10.14 -9.65
C PRO A 289 -1.19 -11.49 -9.05
N GLY A 290 -0.92 -11.50 -7.75
CA GLY A 290 -0.61 -12.70 -6.98
C GLY A 290 0.68 -13.40 -7.38
N GLY A 291 0.72 -14.74 -7.23
CA GLY A 291 1.89 -15.56 -7.49
C GLY A 291 2.95 -15.45 -6.41
N VAL A 292 2.54 -15.04 -5.22
CA VAL A 292 3.34 -15.00 -3.99
C VAL A 292 2.85 -16.08 -3.04
N SER A 293 3.72 -16.49 -2.11
CA SER A 293 3.33 -17.45 -1.06
C SER A 293 2.36 -16.81 -0.06
N CYS A 294 1.30 -17.53 0.33
CA CYS A 294 0.41 -17.12 1.38
C CYS A 294 0.85 -17.58 2.79
N VAL A 295 2.03 -18.17 2.91
CA VAL A 295 2.60 -18.62 4.20
C VAL A 295 2.62 -17.51 5.27
N PRO A 296 2.99 -16.25 4.96
CA PRO A 296 2.97 -15.17 5.96
C PRO A 296 1.61 -14.90 6.60
N PHE A 297 0.52 -15.33 5.95
CA PHE A 297 -0.85 -15.10 6.40
C PHE A 297 -1.50 -16.36 7.00
N PHE A 298 -0.75 -17.48 7.04
CA PHE A 298 -1.26 -18.75 7.55
C PHE A 298 -1.76 -18.65 8.99
N GLU A 299 -1.04 -17.93 9.83
CA GLU A 299 -1.40 -17.78 11.25
C GLU A 299 -2.78 -17.15 11.45
N TYR A 300 -3.23 -16.28 10.54
CA TYR A 300 -4.55 -15.65 10.61
C TYR A 300 -5.68 -16.55 10.11
N ASN A 301 -5.38 -17.63 9.38
CA ASN A 301 -6.36 -18.56 8.85
C ASN A 301 -6.62 -19.70 9.85
N THR A 302 -7.16 -19.34 11.00
CA THR A 302 -7.30 -20.22 12.17
C THR A 302 -8.42 -21.26 12.05
N GLN A 303 -9.35 -21.06 11.10
CA GLN A 303 -10.34 -22.08 10.78
C GLN A 303 -9.65 -23.24 10.03
N PRO A 304 -9.85 -24.51 10.43
CA PRO A 304 -9.28 -25.66 9.73
C PRO A 304 -9.97 -25.90 8.38
N SER A 305 -9.75 -25.00 7.42
CA SER A 305 -10.21 -25.16 6.04
C SER A 305 -9.28 -26.11 5.28
N CYS A 306 -9.83 -26.90 4.37
CA CYS A 306 -9.02 -27.82 3.55
C CYS A 306 -8.08 -27.12 2.56
N ILE A 307 -8.00 -25.81 2.60
CA ILE A 307 -7.12 -24.98 1.78
C ILE A 307 -5.68 -25.05 2.31
N TYR A 308 -5.51 -24.74 3.60
CA TYR A 308 -4.21 -24.75 4.27
C TYR A 308 -3.92 -26.02 5.07
N TYR A 309 -4.95 -26.86 5.27
CA TYR A 309 -4.87 -28.09 6.04
C TYR A 309 -5.18 -29.32 5.18
N ASP A 310 -4.54 -30.43 5.50
CA ASP A 310 -4.86 -31.72 4.89
C ASP A 310 -6.04 -32.39 5.61
N CYS A 311 -7.26 -32.09 5.17
CA CYS A 311 -8.49 -32.65 5.72
C CYS A 311 -8.67 -34.16 5.46
N SER A 312 -7.78 -34.82 4.72
CA SER A 312 -7.83 -36.27 4.56
C SER A 312 -7.32 -37.00 5.82
N GLN A 313 -6.68 -36.26 6.75
CA GLN A 313 -6.17 -36.78 8.01
C GLN A 313 -6.92 -36.21 9.21
N ASN A 314 -6.92 -36.90 10.32
CA ASN A 314 -7.50 -36.45 11.58
C ASN A 314 -6.50 -36.71 12.74
N PRO A 315 -5.97 -35.67 13.42
CA PRO A 315 -6.15 -34.25 13.14
C PRO A 315 -5.59 -33.83 11.78
N SER A 316 -6.17 -32.83 11.16
CA SER A 316 -5.73 -32.28 9.86
C SER A 316 -4.40 -31.51 10.05
N PRO A 317 -3.26 -32.00 9.55
CA PRO A 317 -2.01 -31.27 9.65
C PRO A 317 -1.98 -30.10 8.62
N PRO A 318 -1.19 -29.06 8.87
CA PRO A 318 -0.89 -28.05 7.86
C PRO A 318 -0.33 -28.69 6.59
N ARG A 319 -0.73 -28.22 5.42
CA ARG A 319 -0.14 -28.66 4.16
C ARG A 319 1.32 -28.20 4.07
N PRO A 320 2.22 -28.95 3.42
CA PRO A 320 3.57 -28.50 3.18
C PRO A 320 3.58 -27.15 2.44
N ASP A 321 4.51 -26.27 2.82
CA ASP A 321 4.75 -25.03 2.08
C ASP A 321 5.31 -25.35 0.70
N THR A 322 4.42 -25.43 -0.27
CA THR A 322 4.77 -25.47 -1.70
C THR A 322 4.04 -24.32 -2.37
N ASN A 323 4.64 -23.69 -3.37
CA ASN A 323 4.01 -22.59 -4.10
C ASN A 323 2.61 -22.93 -4.63
N SER A 324 2.29 -24.19 -4.84
CA SER A 324 0.99 -24.66 -5.29
C SER A 324 -0.02 -24.86 -4.15
N ALA A 325 0.45 -25.12 -2.91
CA ALA A 325 -0.41 -25.36 -1.77
C ALA A 325 -0.74 -24.08 -0.99
N TRP A 326 0.14 -23.07 -1.05
CA TRP A 326 0.05 -21.85 -0.26
C TRP A 326 -0.03 -20.59 -1.13
N SER A 327 -0.39 -20.72 -2.39
CA SER A 327 -0.65 -19.60 -3.30
C SER A 327 -2.12 -19.60 -3.65
N TRP A 328 -2.85 -18.57 -3.24
CA TRP A 328 -4.24 -18.35 -3.62
C TRP A 328 -4.38 -17.70 -4.99
N ASN A 329 -3.37 -17.81 -5.81
CA ASN A 329 -3.26 -17.28 -7.16
C ASN A 329 -3.25 -15.75 -7.27
N ASN A 330 -4.35 -15.03 -7.07
CA ASN A 330 -4.42 -13.57 -7.26
C ASN A 330 -4.22 -12.75 -5.98
N TRP A 331 -4.53 -13.31 -4.84
CA TRP A 331 -4.40 -12.70 -3.51
C TRP A 331 -4.29 -13.81 -2.44
N CYS A 332 -4.04 -13.44 -1.20
CA CYS A 332 -4.03 -14.34 -0.05
C CYS A 332 -5.10 -13.93 0.95
N PRO A 333 -5.90 -14.87 1.50
CA PRO A 333 -6.76 -14.59 2.65
C PRO A 333 -5.93 -14.10 3.83
N GLY A 334 -6.26 -12.93 4.37
CA GLY A 334 -5.51 -12.25 5.43
C GLY A 334 -4.52 -11.19 4.92
N ASP A 335 -4.39 -11.00 3.62
CA ASP A 335 -3.51 -9.98 3.03
C ASP A 335 -4.28 -8.77 2.51
N LYS A 336 -3.60 -7.66 2.41
CA LYS A 336 -4.08 -6.48 1.69
C LYS A 336 -3.94 -6.65 0.18
N ILE A 337 -4.81 -6.02 -0.58
CA ILE A 337 -4.64 -5.87 -2.03
C ILE A 337 -3.68 -4.69 -2.27
N PRO A 338 -2.59 -4.88 -3.02
CA PRO A 338 -1.63 -3.81 -3.25
C PRO A 338 -2.24 -2.63 -4.01
N THR A 339 -2.03 -1.41 -3.52
CA THR A 339 -2.15 -0.21 -4.34
C THR A 339 -0.96 -0.13 -5.28
N ARG A 340 -1.21 -0.13 -6.58
CA ARG A 340 -0.16 -0.02 -7.60
C ARG A 340 0.03 1.43 -7.95
N VAL A 341 1.21 1.93 -7.64
CA VAL A 341 1.63 3.28 -8.02
C VAL A 341 2.33 3.18 -9.37
N ILE A 342 1.78 3.87 -10.37
CA ILE A 342 2.28 3.86 -11.76
C ILE A 342 2.76 5.26 -12.08
N GLU A 343 4.07 5.41 -12.19
CA GLU A 343 4.72 6.69 -12.52
C GLU A 343 4.44 7.07 -13.97
N LEU A 344 3.97 8.29 -14.18
CA LEU A 344 3.63 8.84 -15.49
C LEU A 344 4.60 9.97 -15.91
N GLY A 345 5.31 10.57 -14.94
CA GLY A 345 6.09 11.78 -15.15
C GLY A 345 5.21 13.03 -15.15
N ASP A 346 5.68 14.08 -15.80
CA ASP A 346 4.92 15.33 -15.91
C ASP A 346 3.88 15.19 -17.02
N LEU A 347 2.64 15.59 -16.74
CA LEU A 347 1.56 15.63 -17.70
C LEU A 347 1.21 17.08 -18.04
N GLU A 348 0.97 17.35 -19.32
CA GLU A 348 0.52 18.67 -19.79
C GLU A 348 -0.97 18.88 -19.48
N ALA A 349 -1.41 20.14 -19.48
CA ALA A 349 -2.85 20.46 -19.43
C ALA A 349 -3.55 19.95 -20.69
N GLY A 350 -4.75 19.40 -20.54
CA GLY A 350 -5.53 18.90 -21.68
C GLY A 350 -6.36 17.66 -21.35
N GLU A 351 -6.93 17.07 -22.39
CA GLU A 351 -7.68 15.83 -22.29
C GLU A 351 -6.72 14.63 -22.32
N HIS A 352 -6.90 13.73 -21.38
CA HIS A 352 -6.15 12.50 -21.22
C HIS A 352 -7.08 11.31 -21.04
N SER A 353 -6.54 10.10 -21.17
CA SER A 353 -7.29 8.88 -20.95
C SER A 353 -6.48 7.85 -20.14
N PHE A 354 -7.12 7.28 -19.14
CA PHE A 354 -6.68 6.03 -18.49
C PHE A 354 -7.39 4.87 -19.18
N LYS A 355 -6.66 3.80 -19.51
CA LYS A 355 -7.28 2.55 -20.00
C LYS A 355 -6.66 1.35 -19.31
N ILE A 356 -7.51 0.39 -18.90
CA ILE A 356 -7.10 -0.94 -18.44
C ILE A 356 -7.64 -1.98 -19.41
N ASP A 357 -6.80 -2.98 -19.71
CA ASP A 357 -7.15 -4.11 -20.55
C ASP A 357 -6.65 -5.42 -19.93
N VAL A 358 -7.54 -6.44 -19.88
CA VAL A 358 -7.23 -7.78 -19.38
C VAL A 358 -7.68 -8.82 -20.41
N PRO A 359 -7.01 -8.89 -21.57
CA PRO A 359 -7.54 -9.58 -22.77
C PRO A 359 -7.70 -11.08 -22.59
N ALA A 360 -6.98 -11.72 -21.65
CA ALA A 360 -7.07 -13.15 -21.40
C ALA A 360 -8.13 -13.55 -20.36
N ALA A 361 -8.88 -12.58 -19.78
CA ALA A 361 -9.94 -12.87 -18.82
C ALA A 361 -11.13 -13.57 -19.47
N GLN A 362 -11.66 -14.62 -18.84
CA GLN A 362 -12.71 -15.45 -19.43
C GLN A 362 -14.06 -15.35 -18.71
N PHE A 363 -14.08 -15.17 -17.37
CA PHE A 363 -15.28 -15.13 -16.55
C PHE A 363 -16.23 -16.31 -16.87
N VAL A 364 -15.77 -17.52 -16.58
CA VAL A 364 -16.49 -18.77 -16.87
C VAL A 364 -17.91 -18.72 -16.31
N GLY A 365 -18.90 -18.94 -17.19
CA GLY A 365 -20.32 -18.90 -16.82
C GLY A 365 -20.83 -17.50 -16.45
N ASP A 366 -20.19 -16.44 -16.94
CA ASP A 366 -20.48 -15.04 -16.62
C ASP A 366 -20.51 -14.78 -15.11
N GLN A 367 -19.51 -15.31 -14.40
CA GLN A 367 -19.36 -15.14 -12.96
C GLN A 367 -18.04 -14.46 -12.63
N GLY A 368 -18.07 -13.71 -11.52
CA GLY A 368 -16.94 -12.96 -11.05
C GLY A 368 -16.79 -11.59 -11.72
N TYR A 369 -15.86 -10.82 -11.24
CA TYR A 369 -15.54 -9.47 -11.71
C TYR A 369 -14.20 -9.03 -11.14
N PHE A 370 -13.63 -7.97 -11.71
CA PHE A 370 -12.46 -7.30 -11.16
C PHE A 370 -12.90 -5.94 -10.61
N PRO A 371 -13.14 -5.82 -9.29
CA PRO A 371 -13.40 -4.50 -8.73
C PRO A 371 -12.15 -3.63 -8.89
N MET A 372 -12.34 -2.45 -9.45
CA MET A 372 -11.27 -1.53 -9.83
C MET A 372 -11.55 -0.15 -9.26
N SER A 373 -10.50 0.45 -8.71
CA SER A 373 -10.47 1.87 -8.34
C SER A 373 -9.17 2.49 -8.80
N VAL A 374 -9.24 3.69 -9.36
CA VAL A 374 -8.06 4.44 -9.79
C VAL A 374 -8.28 5.94 -9.62
N TYR A 375 -7.26 6.63 -9.16
CA TYR A 375 -7.16 8.08 -9.16
C TYR A 375 -5.79 8.50 -9.68
N LEU A 376 -5.73 9.71 -10.21
CA LEU A 376 -4.49 10.38 -10.58
C LEU A 376 -4.13 11.37 -9.48
N GLN A 377 -2.87 11.38 -9.09
CA GLN A 377 -2.30 12.41 -8.22
C GLN A 377 -0.90 12.77 -8.70
N GLY A 378 -0.59 14.05 -8.69
CA GLY A 378 0.74 14.57 -8.87
C GLY A 378 0.97 15.65 -7.83
N TYR A 379 2.23 15.84 -7.44
CA TYR A 379 2.58 16.89 -6.51
C TYR A 379 4.06 17.26 -6.63
N GLU A 380 4.34 18.49 -6.30
CA GLU A 380 5.70 18.95 -6.14
C GLU A 380 6.20 18.50 -4.76
N GLU A 381 7.30 17.75 -4.76
CA GLU A 381 7.99 17.36 -3.54
C GLU A 381 9.46 17.69 -3.70
N THR A 382 9.97 18.50 -2.80
CA THR A 382 11.39 18.84 -2.79
C THR A 382 12.03 18.20 -1.55
N ASN A 383 12.88 17.22 -1.78
CA ASN A 383 13.76 16.71 -0.75
C ASN A 383 14.88 17.71 -0.50
N LEU A 384 14.99 18.25 0.70
CA LEU A 384 16.08 19.11 1.13
C LEU A 384 17.38 18.32 1.31
N SER A 385 17.29 17.00 1.53
CA SER A 385 18.45 16.11 1.45
C SER A 385 18.82 15.86 -0.02
N THR A 386 20.10 15.80 -0.32
CA THR A 386 20.56 15.32 -1.63
C THR A 386 19.84 14.01 -1.94
N LYS A 387 19.17 13.92 -3.12
CA LYS A 387 18.43 12.74 -3.60
C LYS A 387 19.03 11.48 -3.00
N LYS A 388 18.23 10.67 -2.29
CA LYS A 388 18.57 9.26 -2.07
C LYS A 388 18.69 8.66 -3.48
N VAL A 389 19.90 8.71 -4.02
CA VAL A 389 20.22 7.91 -5.20
C VAL A 389 19.90 6.49 -4.76
N ASP A 390 19.04 5.81 -5.49
CA ASP A 390 18.85 4.37 -5.29
C ASP A 390 20.23 3.75 -5.18
N VAL A 391 20.62 3.41 -3.96
CA VAL A 391 21.96 2.91 -3.71
C VAL A 391 22.00 1.54 -4.30
N VAL A 392 22.53 1.43 -5.51
CA VAL A 392 22.84 0.14 -6.10
C VAL A 392 23.68 -0.61 -5.09
N ASN A 393 23.08 -1.61 -4.49
CA ASN A 393 23.72 -2.35 -3.42
C ASN A 393 24.62 -3.40 -4.04
N PHE A 394 25.93 -3.27 -3.85
CA PHE A 394 26.90 -4.30 -4.22
C PHE A 394 27.57 -4.87 -2.97
N SER A 395 28.06 -6.07 -3.04
CA SER A 395 28.93 -6.65 -2.03
C SER A 395 30.38 -6.70 -2.51
N ILE A 396 31.30 -6.66 -1.54
CA ILE A 396 32.72 -6.84 -1.80
C ILE A 396 33.27 -7.87 -0.84
N ALA A 397 33.91 -8.91 -1.36
CA ALA A 397 34.44 -10.02 -0.57
C ALA A 397 35.76 -10.56 -1.18
N PRO A 398 36.70 -11.02 -0.32
CA PRO A 398 36.69 -10.93 1.12
C PRO A 398 36.91 -9.50 1.63
N ASN A 399 36.38 -9.19 2.80
CA ASN A 399 36.67 -7.93 3.51
C ASN A 399 36.76 -8.26 5.01
N PRO A 400 37.94 -8.21 5.65
CA PRO A 400 39.23 -7.74 5.13
C PRO A 400 39.81 -8.54 3.95
N VAL A 401 40.59 -7.87 3.09
CA VAL A 401 41.21 -8.43 1.91
C VAL A 401 42.72 -8.47 2.03
N THR A 402 43.36 -9.55 1.55
CA THR A 402 44.83 -9.64 1.45
C THR A 402 45.31 -9.16 0.07
N ASP A 403 44.84 -9.71 -1.03
CA ASP A 403 45.32 -9.39 -2.35
C ASP A 403 44.23 -8.93 -3.32
N VAL A 404 43.16 -9.71 -3.47
CA VAL A 404 42.10 -9.45 -4.44
C VAL A 404 40.73 -9.56 -3.76
N ALA A 405 39.89 -8.55 -3.94
CA ALA A 405 38.49 -8.61 -3.57
C ALA A 405 37.61 -8.66 -4.83
N THR A 406 36.50 -9.36 -4.74
CA THR A 406 35.49 -9.46 -5.81
C THR A 406 34.26 -8.63 -5.47
N ILE A 407 33.77 -7.86 -6.44
CA ILE A 407 32.52 -7.11 -6.35
C ILE A 407 31.40 -7.97 -6.92
N THR A 408 30.30 -8.11 -6.18
CA THR A 408 29.07 -8.76 -6.64
C THR A 408 27.95 -7.70 -6.65
N ALA A 409 27.43 -7.42 -7.83
CA ALA A 409 26.55 -6.29 -8.11
C ALA A 409 25.10 -6.73 -8.47
N ASN A 410 24.56 -7.76 -7.82
CA ASN A 410 23.15 -8.19 -7.85
C ASN A 410 22.38 -7.89 -9.17
N GLY A 411 22.93 -8.34 -10.32
CA GLY A 411 22.31 -8.17 -11.64
C GLY A 411 22.66 -6.86 -12.37
N GLN A 412 23.47 -5.96 -11.78
CA GLN A 412 23.97 -4.76 -12.44
C GLN A 412 25.34 -5.01 -13.08
N GLU A 413 25.55 -4.48 -14.26
CA GLU A 413 26.84 -4.56 -14.95
C GLU A 413 27.80 -3.47 -14.44
N VAL A 414 29.01 -3.89 -14.01
CA VAL A 414 30.06 -2.97 -13.54
C VAL A 414 30.75 -2.33 -14.73
N ARG A 415 30.67 -1.03 -14.86
CA ARG A 415 31.34 -0.24 -15.89
C ARG A 415 32.78 0.11 -15.52
N SER A 416 33.00 0.55 -14.29
CA SER A 416 34.34 0.89 -13.77
C SER A 416 34.37 0.85 -12.24
N VAL A 417 35.55 0.58 -11.71
CA VAL A 417 35.82 0.57 -10.27
C VAL A 417 37.05 1.41 -9.97
N SER A 418 36.96 2.26 -8.94
CA SER A 418 38.11 3.00 -8.43
C SER A 418 38.31 2.74 -6.93
N LEU A 419 39.54 2.68 -6.49
CA LEU A 419 39.93 2.56 -5.09
C LEU A 419 40.52 3.87 -4.61
N ILE A 420 39.99 4.40 -3.52
CA ILE A 420 40.33 5.71 -2.99
C ILE A 420 40.88 5.53 -1.57
N ASN A 421 42.00 6.15 -1.26
CA ASN A 421 42.56 6.13 0.10
C ASN A 421 41.88 7.17 1.02
N THR A 422 42.25 7.17 2.29
CA THR A 422 41.67 8.08 3.30
C THR A 422 41.96 9.56 3.08
N LEU A 423 42.90 9.90 2.15
CA LEU A 423 43.21 11.26 1.72
C LEU A 423 42.42 11.70 0.48
N GLY A 424 41.49 10.85 -0.02
CA GLY A 424 40.67 11.12 -1.21
C GLY A 424 41.39 10.86 -2.54
N GLN A 425 42.60 10.29 -2.52
CA GLN A 425 43.39 10.03 -3.75
C GLN A 425 42.99 8.67 -4.33
N THR A 426 42.75 8.62 -5.64
CA THR A 426 42.56 7.35 -6.34
C THR A 426 43.88 6.61 -6.46
N VAL A 427 43.96 5.42 -5.87
CA VAL A 427 45.19 4.59 -5.81
C VAL A 427 45.14 3.39 -6.74
N TRP A 428 43.97 3.07 -7.28
CA TRP A 428 43.77 2.00 -8.27
C TRP A 428 42.48 2.22 -9.08
N ASN A 429 42.49 1.83 -10.37
CA ASN A 429 41.33 1.84 -11.26
C ASN A 429 41.26 0.54 -12.07
N GLY A 430 40.04 0.11 -12.38
CA GLY A 430 39.79 -1.05 -13.23
C GLY A 430 38.37 -1.04 -13.84
N THR A 431 38.15 -1.93 -14.81
CA THR A 431 36.87 -2.13 -15.50
C THR A 431 36.28 -3.51 -15.22
N THR A 432 36.81 -4.21 -14.22
CA THR A 432 36.39 -5.55 -13.85
C THR A 432 35.82 -5.57 -12.43
N ASP A 433 35.06 -6.61 -12.14
CA ASP A 433 34.54 -6.93 -10.81
C ASP A 433 35.60 -7.35 -9.79
N LYS A 434 36.88 -7.48 -10.21
CA LYS A 434 38.01 -7.87 -9.37
C LYS A 434 38.90 -6.67 -9.08
N VAL A 435 39.03 -6.36 -7.79
CA VAL A 435 39.85 -5.25 -7.27
C VAL A 435 41.15 -5.82 -6.73
N ASN A 436 42.26 -5.44 -7.33
CA ASN A 436 43.60 -5.86 -6.88
C ASN A 436 44.18 -4.85 -5.89
N LEU A 437 44.42 -5.29 -4.66
CA LEU A 437 44.99 -4.50 -3.57
C LEU A 437 46.40 -4.98 -3.19
N SER A 438 46.99 -5.94 -3.91
CA SER A 438 48.26 -6.59 -3.52
C SER A 438 49.44 -5.60 -3.35
N SER A 439 49.46 -4.51 -4.14
CA SER A 439 50.51 -3.49 -4.10
C SER A 439 50.22 -2.39 -3.08
N LEU A 440 49.07 -2.39 -2.42
CA LEU A 440 48.68 -1.33 -1.49
C LEU A 440 49.10 -1.65 -0.04
N LYS A 441 49.33 -0.62 0.74
CA LYS A 441 49.62 -0.78 2.18
C LYS A 441 48.38 -1.21 2.93
N SER A 442 48.59 -1.91 4.05
CA SER A 442 47.49 -2.24 4.98
C SER A 442 46.78 -0.95 5.44
N GLY A 443 45.47 -0.97 5.43
CA GLY A 443 44.66 0.21 5.77
C GLY A 443 43.23 0.16 5.26
N VAL A 444 42.52 1.27 5.42
CA VAL A 444 41.12 1.44 4.98
C VAL A 444 41.11 2.18 3.64
N TYR A 445 40.30 1.66 2.72
CA TYR A 445 40.08 2.22 1.39
C TYR A 445 38.57 2.28 1.10
N MET A 446 38.19 3.18 0.20
CA MET A 446 36.84 3.29 -0.33
C MET A 446 36.82 2.74 -1.75
N VAL A 447 35.98 1.75 -2.01
CA VAL A 447 35.71 1.22 -3.34
C VAL A 447 34.53 1.95 -3.93
N ASN A 448 34.74 2.72 -4.99
CA ASN A 448 33.70 3.38 -5.76
C ASN A 448 33.46 2.58 -7.05
N VAL A 449 32.22 2.17 -7.27
CA VAL A 449 31.78 1.38 -8.43
C VAL A 449 30.83 2.22 -9.27
N ALA A 450 31.13 2.39 -10.56
CA ALA A 450 30.19 2.93 -11.53
C ALA A 450 29.58 1.79 -12.35
N PHE A 451 28.27 1.80 -12.48
CA PHE A 451 27.48 0.80 -13.19
C PHE A 451 27.14 1.26 -14.62
N ALA A 452 26.79 0.32 -15.50
CA ALA A 452 26.45 0.61 -16.89
C ALA A 452 25.23 1.52 -17.05
N ASN A 453 24.30 1.52 -16.07
CA ASN A 453 23.14 2.41 -16.00
C ASN A 453 23.45 3.85 -15.54
N GLY A 454 24.73 4.18 -15.33
CA GLY A 454 25.20 5.51 -14.91
C GLY A 454 25.19 5.75 -13.40
N GLN A 455 24.66 4.84 -12.59
CA GLN A 455 24.67 4.94 -11.13
C GLN A 455 26.06 4.64 -10.56
N THR A 456 26.35 5.16 -9.36
CA THR A 456 27.59 4.88 -8.63
C THR A 456 27.27 4.46 -7.21
N ALA A 457 28.09 3.58 -6.65
CA ALA A 457 28.00 3.20 -5.25
C ALA A 457 29.39 3.08 -4.63
N THR A 458 29.50 3.33 -3.32
CA THR A 458 30.77 3.31 -2.60
C THR A 458 30.67 2.43 -1.37
N LYS A 459 31.66 1.55 -1.14
CA LYS A 459 31.80 0.75 0.09
C LYS A 459 33.21 0.77 0.64
N LYS A 460 33.29 0.61 1.95
CA LYS A 460 34.57 0.49 2.67
C LYS A 460 35.15 -0.92 2.49
N VAL A 461 36.45 -1.00 2.19
CA VAL A 461 37.24 -2.23 2.21
C VAL A 461 38.45 -2.05 3.12
N VAL A 462 38.81 -3.09 3.85
CA VAL A 462 39.98 -3.13 4.74
C VAL A 462 41.03 -4.03 4.11
N LYS A 463 42.22 -3.50 3.86
CA LYS A 463 43.41 -4.23 3.42
C LYS A 463 44.21 -4.68 4.66
N ASN A 464 44.47 -5.97 4.77
CA ASN A 464 45.37 -6.55 5.77
C ASN A 464 46.85 -6.41 5.36
#